data_de46cc862fb75f7cd0a96d0666fe6031
#
_entry.id   de46cc862fb75f7cd0a96d0666fe6031
#
_cell.length_a   1.000
_cell.length_b   1.000
_cell.length_c   1.000
_cell.angle_alpha   90.00
_cell.angle_beta   90.00
_cell.angle_gamma   90.00
#
_symmetry.space_group_name_H-M   'P 1'
#
loop_
_entity.id
_entity.type
_entity.pdbx_description
1 polymer ?
#
loop_
_entity_poly.entity_id
_entity_poly.type
_entity_poly.pdbx_seq_one_letter_code
_entity_poly.pdbx_strand_id
1 'polypeptide(L)'
;MMSHPDRADMPDTHFYAWDARGHGQSTGARGYSPSLARSVLDVDEFVRFVAKVAQVSLEDIVVIAQSVGAVLVSTWVHDYAPKIRGMVLASPAFKVKLYVPFARMGLKLMQRIRGLFYVNSYVKGKLLSHDPERIESFEQDKLITRAIAVNILLDLYKTAERIVSDSAAITLPTQLLISGDDFVVHVKPQKQFYAGLRSAIKEQHILPGFYHDTLGEKDRALAFDKMKNFIDKLYAAKPYVFDYSHEDQWSPSADAYRELQAPPKARSLEEMFYSSLSYGMKTVGRLSKGMCLGYETGFDSGSTLDYVYRNQPEGNGILGRMIDRHYLNSIGWRGIRIRKINIQQVIEQAVAKLKESDMPIRVIDIAAGHGRYVLDALEKHQDIESILLRDYSDLNVEKGQAMIEERGLGHVAQFKEGNAFDYDSLATIEPAPTLGIVSGLYELFPDNASIKASLAGLAAAIPPGGVLVYTGQPWHPQLKTIAYTLTSHQNDIPWMMRVRSQKEMDTLVEQADFEKCHQVIDEFGIFTVSLAVRKQHG
;
A
#
# COMPACT_ATOMS: atom_id res chain seq x y z
N MET A 1 25.81 -0.26 10.06
CA MET A 1 25.64 0.60 11.24
C MET A 1 26.72 1.67 11.19
N MET A 2 26.38 2.95 11.35
CA MET A 2 27.39 4.03 11.38
C MET A 2 28.29 3.83 12.59
N SER A 3 29.61 3.91 12.38
CA SER A 3 30.58 3.81 13.47
C SER A 3 30.54 5.05 14.36
N HIS A 4 31.10 4.97 15.57
CA HIS A 4 31.13 6.09 16.51
C HIS A 4 31.83 7.35 15.95
N PRO A 5 32.93 7.25 15.16
CA PRO A 5 33.58 8.40 14.52
C PRO A 5 32.70 9.11 13.49
N ASP A 6 31.86 8.36 12.77
CA ASP A 6 30.99 8.90 11.72
C ASP A 6 29.87 9.79 12.27
N ARG A 7 29.57 9.70 13.58
CA ARG A 7 28.57 10.51 14.29
C ARG A 7 29.14 11.84 14.79
N ALA A 8 30.47 11.93 14.92
CA ALA A 8 31.15 13.12 15.47
C ALA A 8 30.93 14.37 14.61
N ASP A 9 30.67 14.18 13.30
CA ASP A 9 30.43 15.30 12.37
C ASP A 9 28.97 15.82 12.40
N MET A 10 28.12 15.23 13.23
CA MET A 10 26.71 15.62 13.39
C MET A 10 26.33 15.68 14.89
N PRO A 11 26.93 16.62 15.66
CA PRO A 11 26.85 16.61 17.13
C PRO A 11 25.44 16.81 17.67
N ASP A 12 24.58 17.54 16.96
CA ASP A 12 23.20 17.84 17.38
C ASP A 12 22.18 16.81 16.86
N THR A 13 22.66 15.63 16.39
CA THR A 13 21.81 14.61 15.78
C THR A 13 21.78 13.33 16.60
N HIS A 14 20.59 12.84 16.92
CA HIS A 14 20.39 11.53 17.54
C HIS A 14 20.20 10.45 16.48
N PHE A 15 20.93 9.35 16.60
CA PHE A 15 20.84 8.20 15.70
C PHE A 15 20.17 7.02 16.37
N TYR A 16 19.14 6.50 15.72
CA TYR A 16 18.43 5.29 16.13
C TYR A 16 18.56 4.23 15.04
N ALA A 17 18.80 3.01 15.44
CA ALA A 17 18.84 1.86 14.54
C ALA A 17 18.21 0.64 15.21
N TRP A 18 17.66 -0.26 14.40
CA TRP A 18 17.14 -1.52 14.90
C TRP A 18 17.67 -2.70 14.08
N ASP A 19 17.67 -3.86 14.69
CA ASP A 19 17.84 -5.12 13.97
C ASP A 19 16.50 -5.52 13.35
N ALA A 20 16.45 -5.69 12.04
CA ALA A 20 15.25 -6.10 11.35
C ALA A 20 14.79 -7.49 11.81
N ARG A 21 13.50 -7.78 11.70
CA ARG A 21 12.90 -9.09 12.02
C ARG A 21 13.73 -10.24 11.44
N GLY A 22 14.05 -11.25 12.27
CA GLY A 22 14.87 -12.40 11.88
C GLY A 22 16.35 -12.11 11.65
N HIS A 23 16.84 -10.91 12.01
CA HIS A 23 18.24 -10.50 11.89
C HIS A 23 18.75 -9.95 13.23
N GLY A 24 20.09 -9.83 13.35
CA GLY A 24 20.72 -9.26 14.54
C GLY A 24 20.27 -9.93 15.84
N GLN A 25 19.87 -9.14 16.82
CA GLN A 25 19.34 -9.58 18.11
C GLN A 25 17.80 -9.64 18.14
N SER A 26 17.11 -9.25 17.05
CA SER A 26 15.66 -9.32 16.97
C SER A 26 15.16 -10.76 17.03
N THR A 27 14.02 -10.93 17.70
CA THR A 27 13.36 -12.23 17.87
C THR A 27 12.80 -12.78 16.56
N GLY A 28 12.45 -14.08 16.55
CA GLY A 28 11.86 -14.78 15.42
C GLY A 28 12.84 -15.71 14.70
N ALA A 29 12.33 -16.42 13.69
CA ALA A 29 13.16 -17.32 12.89
C ALA A 29 14.19 -16.54 12.07
N ARG A 30 15.42 -16.99 12.07
CA ARG A 30 16.54 -16.31 11.38
C ARG A 30 16.31 -16.27 9.86
N GLY A 31 16.49 -15.08 9.28
CA GLY A 31 16.31 -14.84 7.86
C GLY A 31 14.86 -14.94 7.35
N TYR A 32 13.89 -14.86 8.24
CA TYR A 32 12.47 -15.00 7.93
C TYR A 32 11.65 -13.78 8.35
N SER A 33 10.70 -13.42 7.52
CA SER A 33 9.54 -12.61 7.84
C SER A 33 8.31 -13.23 7.16
N PRO A 34 7.10 -13.11 7.73
CA PRO A 34 5.87 -13.62 7.08
C PRO A 34 5.68 -13.09 5.66
N SER A 35 5.95 -11.81 5.45
CA SER A 35 5.92 -11.13 4.14
C SER A 35 6.86 -9.93 4.14
N LEU A 36 7.18 -9.39 2.97
CA LEU A 36 7.92 -8.12 2.87
C LEU A 36 7.05 -6.96 3.40
N ALA A 37 5.74 -6.98 3.18
CA ALA A 37 4.81 -6.00 3.70
C ALA A 37 4.85 -5.91 5.23
N ARG A 38 5.01 -7.06 5.94
CA ARG A 38 5.22 -7.03 7.40
C ARG A 38 6.53 -6.34 7.79
N SER A 39 7.59 -6.55 7.02
CA SER A 39 8.86 -5.86 7.28
C SER A 39 8.77 -4.36 6.98
N VAL A 40 7.93 -3.95 6.03
CA VAL A 40 7.61 -2.53 5.76
C VAL A 40 6.84 -1.92 6.93
N LEU A 41 5.86 -2.65 7.49
CA LEU A 41 5.14 -2.21 8.69
C LEU A 41 6.06 -2.09 9.91
N ASP A 42 7.05 -2.98 10.06
CA ASP A 42 8.07 -2.86 11.12
C ASP A 42 8.87 -1.53 11.01
N VAL A 43 9.07 -1.00 9.79
CA VAL A 43 9.67 0.34 9.58
C VAL A 43 8.76 1.43 10.13
N ASP A 44 7.46 1.39 9.82
CA ASP A 44 6.48 2.37 10.32
C ASP A 44 6.43 2.37 11.85
N GLU A 45 6.30 1.17 12.44
CA GLU A 45 6.27 0.98 13.90
C GLU A 45 7.55 1.51 14.56
N PHE A 46 8.73 1.23 13.96
CA PHE A 46 10.01 1.70 14.49
C PHE A 46 10.15 3.24 14.42
N VAL A 47 9.82 3.84 13.29
CA VAL A 47 9.94 5.31 13.14
C VAL A 47 8.98 6.05 14.08
N ARG A 48 7.74 5.54 14.24
CA ARG A 48 6.79 6.09 15.24
C ARG A 48 7.27 5.89 16.68
N PHE A 49 7.88 4.74 16.98
CA PHE A 49 8.51 4.50 18.28
C PHE A 49 9.64 5.52 18.55
N VAL A 50 10.50 5.78 17.56
CA VAL A 50 11.58 6.78 17.67
C VAL A 50 11.00 8.17 17.92
N ALA A 51 10.00 8.59 17.16
CA ALA A 51 9.35 9.89 17.34
C ALA A 51 8.80 10.04 18.79
N LYS A 52 8.17 8.99 19.33
CA LYS A 52 7.64 8.98 20.69
C LYS A 52 8.75 9.05 21.76
N VAL A 53 9.81 8.23 21.61
CA VAL A 53 10.90 8.16 22.60
C VAL A 53 11.76 9.43 22.58
N ALA A 54 12.05 9.95 21.39
CA ALA A 54 12.80 11.19 21.23
C ALA A 54 11.96 12.46 21.49
N GLN A 55 10.63 12.34 21.61
CA GLN A 55 9.68 13.44 21.76
C GLN A 55 9.80 14.48 20.64
N VAL A 56 9.95 14.00 19.39
CA VAL A 56 10.03 14.83 18.19
C VAL A 56 8.89 14.53 17.23
N SER A 57 8.59 15.50 16.36
CA SER A 57 7.67 15.29 15.24
C SER A 57 8.28 14.33 14.20
N LEU A 58 7.44 13.62 13.45
CA LEU A 58 7.91 12.86 12.28
C LEU A 58 8.61 13.77 11.26
N GLU A 59 8.20 15.03 11.15
CA GLU A 59 8.81 16.04 10.28
C GLU A 59 10.26 16.41 10.68
N ASP A 60 10.71 16.00 11.87
CA ASP A 60 12.07 16.17 12.34
C ASP A 60 12.94 14.93 12.12
N ILE A 61 12.43 13.91 11.45
CA ILE A 61 13.14 12.65 11.21
C ILE A 61 13.56 12.54 9.75
N VAL A 62 14.85 12.25 9.51
CA VAL A 62 15.39 11.77 8.23
C VAL A 62 15.70 10.29 8.35
N VAL A 63 15.24 9.49 7.40
CA VAL A 63 15.48 8.05 7.38
C VAL A 63 16.61 7.71 6.43
N ILE A 64 17.65 7.03 6.94
CA ILE A 64 18.80 6.55 6.16
C ILE A 64 18.69 5.04 6.01
N ALA A 65 18.76 4.54 4.79
CA ALA A 65 18.63 3.12 4.52
C ALA A 65 19.56 2.64 3.41
N GLN A 66 20.05 1.40 3.53
CA GLN A 66 20.97 0.81 2.55
C GLN A 66 20.42 -0.54 2.04
N SER A 67 20.70 -0.84 0.76
CA SER A 67 20.43 -2.14 0.14
C SER A 67 18.97 -2.58 0.25
N VAL A 68 18.68 -3.71 0.88
CA VAL A 68 17.31 -4.19 1.14
C VAL A 68 16.53 -3.22 2.03
N GLY A 69 17.20 -2.62 3.03
CA GLY A 69 16.60 -1.57 3.87
C GLY A 69 16.10 -0.38 3.06
N ALA A 70 16.83 0.01 2.00
CA ALA A 70 16.41 1.08 1.10
C ALA A 70 15.16 0.71 0.28
N VAL A 71 14.97 -0.57 -0.08
CA VAL A 71 13.72 -1.04 -0.70
C VAL A 71 12.57 -0.98 0.30
N LEU A 72 12.78 -1.41 1.54
CA LEU A 72 11.76 -1.33 2.60
C LEU A 72 11.33 0.12 2.85
N VAL A 73 12.28 1.05 2.99
CA VAL A 73 12.01 2.47 3.23
C VAL A 73 11.31 3.12 2.02
N SER A 74 11.75 2.85 0.79
CA SER A 74 11.08 3.35 -0.41
C SER A 74 9.64 2.85 -0.50
N THR A 75 9.42 1.57 -0.14
CA THR A 75 8.09 0.96 -0.12
C THR A 75 7.23 1.57 0.98
N TRP A 76 7.78 1.78 2.16
CA TRP A 76 7.08 2.44 3.25
C TRP A 76 6.66 3.87 2.89
N VAL A 77 7.55 4.65 2.28
CA VAL A 77 7.22 6.02 1.83
C VAL A 77 6.13 6.01 0.76
N HIS A 78 6.19 5.07 -0.18
CA HIS A 78 5.18 4.92 -1.23
C HIS A 78 3.82 4.51 -0.66
N ASP A 79 3.78 3.48 0.20
CA ASP A 79 2.56 2.81 0.64
C ASP A 79 1.89 3.49 1.84
N TYR A 80 2.67 4.14 2.73
CA TYR A 80 2.21 4.74 3.98
C TYR A 80 2.24 6.27 3.99
N ALA A 81 2.96 6.88 3.06
CA ALA A 81 3.09 8.34 2.93
C ALA A 81 3.43 9.06 4.26
N PRO A 82 4.49 8.63 4.99
CA PRO A 82 4.83 9.22 6.27
C PRO A 82 5.22 10.70 6.13
N LYS A 83 4.92 11.50 7.17
CA LYS A 83 5.29 12.93 7.21
C LYS A 83 6.72 13.13 7.73
N ILE A 84 7.70 12.37 7.22
CA ILE A 84 9.11 12.54 7.59
C ILE A 84 9.77 13.68 6.80
N ARG A 85 10.91 14.18 7.27
CA ARG A 85 11.67 15.27 6.64
C ARG A 85 12.24 14.87 5.27
N GLY A 86 12.73 13.66 5.14
CA GLY A 86 13.32 13.13 3.92
C GLY A 86 13.92 11.74 4.10
N MET A 87 14.46 11.19 3.02
CA MET A 87 15.17 9.90 3.06
C MET A 87 16.49 9.93 2.28
N VAL A 88 17.45 9.15 2.77
CA VAL A 88 18.72 8.86 2.09
C VAL A 88 18.80 7.37 1.81
N LEU A 89 18.95 7.01 0.55
CA LEU A 89 18.98 5.64 0.07
C LEU A 89 20.35 5.30 -0.50
N ALA A 90 21.09 4.40 0.14
CA ALA A 90 22.39 3.95 -0.29
C ALA A 90 22.30 2.59 -0.99
N SER A 91 22.77 2.50 -2.23
CA SER A 91 22.79 1.29 -3.08
C SER A 91 21.54 0.41 -2.95
N PRO A 92 20.32 0.96 -3.17
CA PRO A 92 19.08 0.21 -2.99
C PRO A 92 19.02 -1.05 -3.85
N ALA A 93 18.59 -2.15 -3.22
CA ALA A 93 18.49 -3.47 -3.84
C ALA A 93 17.29 -3.59 -4.82
N PHE A 94 17.09 -2.59 -5.68
CA PHE A 94 15.99 -2.60 -6.65
C PHE A 94 16.11 -3.70 -7.70
N LYS A 95 17.33 -4.19 -7.98
CA LYS A 95 17.55 -5.39 -8.77
C LYS A 95 18.87 -6.04 -8.36
N VAL A 96 18.77 -7.20 -7.72
CA VAL A 96 19.94 -8.00 -7.33
C VAL A 96 20.55 -8.68 -8.55
N LYS A 97 21.87 -8.70 -8.64
CA LYS A 97 22.61 -9.43 -9.69
C LYS A 97 22.53 -10.93 -9.39
N LEU A 98 21.79 -11.67 -10.22
CA LEU A 98 21.69 -13.13 -10.11
C LEU A 98 22.68 -13.76 -11.08
N TYR A 99 23.71 -14.40 -10.54
CA TYR A 99 24.76 -15.06 -11.34
C TYR A 99 24.34 -16.45 -11.87
N VAL A 100 23.13 -16.93 -11.50
CA VAL A 100 22.56 -18.19 -11.99
C VAL A 100 21.41 -17.86 -12.93
N PRO A 101 21.48 -18.32 -14.21
CA PRO A 101 20.38 -18.12 -15.16
C PRO A 101 19.07 -18.72 -14.65
N PHE A 102 17.95 -18.06 -14.93
CA PHE A 102 16.61 -18.49 -14.53
C PHE A 102 16.38 -18.74 -13.03
N ALA A 103 17.30 -18.31 -12.14
CA ALA A 103 17.23 -18.54 -10.70
C ALA A 103 15.85 -18.16 -10.11
N ARG A 104 15.30 -17.03 -10.51
CA ARG A 104 13.99 -16.55 -10.01
C ARG A 104 12.84 -17.49 -10.39
N MET A 105 12.84 -18.04 -11.61
CA MET A 105 11.83 -19.02 -12.04
C MET A 105 11.99 -20.34 -11.29
N GLY A 106 13.22 -20.82 -11.12
CA GLY A 106 13.53 -22.01 -10.34
C GLY A 106 13.09 -21.90 -8.91
N LEU A 107 13.36 -20.75 -8.23
CA LEU A 107 12.92 -20.49 -6.86
C LEU A 107 11.39 -20.50 -6.73
N LYS A 108 10.65 -19.89 -7.67
CA LYS A 108 9.19 -19.93 -7.69
C LYS A 108 8.63 -21.35 -7.82
N LEU A 109 9.23 -22.14 -8.71
CA LEU A 109 8.82 -23.54 -8.92
C LEU A 109 9.12 -24.38 -7.69
N MET A 110 10.32 -24.24 -7.12
CA MET A 110 10.70 -24.95 -5.90
C MET A 110 9.80 -24.56 -4.72
N GLN A 111 9.44 -23.28 -4.58
CA GLN A 111 8.51 -22.83 -3.54
C GLN A 111 7.12 -23.47 -3.68
N ARG A 112 6.64 -23.65 -4.93
CA ARG A 112 5.37 -24.36 -5.19
C ARG A 112 5.40 -25.83 -4.77
N ILE A 113 6.54 -26.48 -4.95
CA ILE A 113 6.68 -27.93 -4.68
C ILE A 113 7.03 -28.22 -3.22
N ARG A 114 7.97 -27.46 -2.64
CA ARG A 114 8.53 -27.72 -1.30
C ARG A 114 7.97 -26.82 -0.19
N GLY A 115 7.20 -25.79 -0.57
CA GLY A 115 6.79 -24.75 0.39
C GLY A 115 7.93 -23.83 0.77
N LEU A 116 8.01 -23.46 2.05
CA LEU A 116 9.04 -22.58 2.59
C LEU A 116 10.39 -23.32 2.68
N PHE A 117 11.44 -22.70 2.15
CA PHE A 117 12.83 -23.12 2.29
C PHE A 117 13.75 -21.90 2.33
N TYR A 118 15.02 -22.13 2.66
CA TYR A 118 16.01 -21.05 2.79
C TYR A 118 17.07 -21.15 1.70
N VAL A 119 17.54 -20.00 1.25
CA VAL A 119 18.60 -19.86 0.24
C VAL A 119 19.77 -19.14 0.89
N ASN A 120 20.96 -19.72 0.83
CA ASN A 120 22.16 -19.06 1.30
C ASN A 120 22.55 -17.90 0.38
N SER A 121 22.80 -16.74 0.97
CA SER A 121 23.32 -15.58 0.24
C SER A 121 24.72 -15.88 -0.32
N TYR A 122 24.96 -15.51 -1.56
CA TYR A 122 26.28 -15.57 -2.19
C TYR A 122 27.17 -14.37 -1.81
N VAL A 123 26.60 -13.37 -1.14
CA VAL A 123 27.29 -12.14 -0.78
C VAL A 123 28.38 -12.44 0.25
N LYS A 124 29.64 -12.06 -0.10
CA LYS A 124 30.83 -12.18 0.74
C LYS A 124 31.37 -10.79 1.03
N GLY A 125 32.08 -10.63 2.14
CA GLY A 125 32.64 -9.34 2.56
C GLY A 125 33.43 -8.61 1.47
N LYS A 126 34.25 -9.34 0.71
CA LYS A 126 35.02 -8.80 -0.41
C LYS A 126 34.22 -8.26 -1.60
N LEU A 127 32.92 -8.53 -1.68
CA LEU A 127 32.00 -7.95 -2.67
C LEU A 127 31.28 -6.72 -2.13
N LEU A 128 31.45 -6.43 -0.84
CA LEU A 128 30.77 -5.34 -0.16
C LEU A 128 31.62 -4.09 -0.03
N SER A 129 32.92 -4.23 0.30
CA SER A 129 33.80 -3.10 0.61
C SER A 129 35.25 -3.41 0.28
N HIS A 130 36.05 -2.36 0.14
CA HIS A 130 37.52 -2.42 0.09
C HIS A 130 38.16 -2.32 1.49
N ASP A 131 37.38 -2.00 2.52
CA ASP A 131 37.89 -1.86 3.89
C ASP A 131 38.11 -3.26 4.50
N PRO A 132 39.40 -3.64 4.82
CA PRO A 132 39.72 -4.95 5.37
C PRO A 132 39.04 -5.21 6.72
N GLU A 133 38.97 -4.18 7.59
CA GLU A 133 38.35 -4.32 8.92
C GLU A 133 36.85 -4.58 8.77
N ARG A 134 36.21 -3.90 7.80
CA ARG A 134 34.78 -4.11 7.48
C ARG A 134 34.51 -5.48 6.89
N ILE A 135 35.42 -5.98 6.03
CA ILE A 135 35.34 -7.34 5.46
C ILE A 135 35.43 -8.39 6.58
N GLU A 136 36.47 -8.25 7.46
CA GLU A 136 36.68 -9.16 8.57
C GLU A 136 35.49 -9.16 9.54
N SER A 137 35.01 -7.98 9.94
CA SER A 137 33.83 -7.82 10.79
C SER A 137 32.61 -8.52 10.19
N PHE A 138 32.35 -8.34 8.87
CA PHE A 138 31.24 -9.00 8.20
C PHE A 138 31.37 -10.53 8.20
N GLU A 139 32.58 -11.07 7.97
CA GLU A 139 32.78 -12.52 7.91
C GLU A 139 32.70 -13.20 9.29
N GLN A 140 33.10 -12.48 10.35
CA GLN A 140 33.13 -13.01 11.73
C GLN A 140 31.83 -12.78 12.49
N ASP A 141 30.98 -11.85 12.07
CA ASP A 141 29.75 -11.50 12.79
C ASP A 141 28.71 -12.63 12.72
N LYS A 142 28.50 -13.27 13.86
CA LYS A 142 27.51 -14.37 14.04
C LYS A 142 26.07 -13.88 13.98
N LEU A 143 25.82 -12.59 14.12
CA LEU A 143 24.48 -12.00 14.04
C LEU A 143 24.03 -11.80 12.60
N ILE A 144 24.93 -11.86 11.62
CA ILE A 144 24.60 -11.76 10.19
C ILE A 144 23.93 -13.06 9.74
N THR A 145 22.70 -12.95 9.28
CA THR A 145 21.93 -14.08 8.76
C THR A 145 22.26 -14.32 7.30
N ARG A 146 22.86 -15.47 6.98
CA ARG A 146 23.29 -15.83 5.62
C ARG A 146 22.20 -16.56 4.83
N ALA A 147 21.34 -17.30 5.53
CA ALA A 147 20.22 -18.02 4.94
C ALA A 147 18.96 -17.15 4.98
N ILE A 148 18.37 -16.90 3.82
CA ILE A 148 17.19 -16.04 3.65
C ILE A 148 16.01 -16.89 3.17
N ALA A 149 14.85 -16.74 3.77
CA ALA A 149 13.63 -17.42 3.39
C ALA A 149 13.21 -17.04 1.96
N VAL A 150 12.83 -18.04 1.16
CA VAL A 150 12.53 -17.88 -0.26
C VAL A 150 11.36 -16.93 -0.53
N ASN A 151 10.36 -16.88 0.37
CA ASN A 151 9.22 -15.96 0.25
C ASN A 151 9.70 -14.50 0.27
N ILE A 152 10.56 -14.14 1.22
CA ILE A 152 11.11 -12.77 1.33
C ILE A 152 11.93 -12.40 0.11
N LEU A 153 12.76 -13.31 -0.39
CA LEU A 153 13.56 -13.07 -1.59
C LEU A 153 12.69 -12.82 -2.83
N LEU A 154 11.65 -13.61 -3.03
CA LEU A 154 10.73 -13.46 -4.15
C LEU A 154 9.84 -12.21 -4.02
N ASP A 155 9.40 -11.88 -2.81
CA ASP A 155 8.63 -10.66 -2.56
C ASP A 155 9.48 -9.42 -2.72
N LEU A 156 10.77 -9.44 -2.33
CA LEU A 156 11.72 -8.36 -2.57
C LEU A 156 11.81 -8.02 -4.07
N TYR A 157 11.93 -9.02 -4.94
CA TYR A 157 12.00 -8.77 -6.39
C TYR A 157 10.72 -8.11 -6.92
N LYS A 158 9.54 -8.59 -6.52
CA LYS A 158 8.26 -8.03 -6.96
C LYS A 158 8.07 -6.59 -6.47
N THR A 159 8.34 -6.38 -5.17
CA THR A 159 8.19 -5.07 -4.54
C THR A 159 9.17 -4.06 -5.12
N ALA A 160 10.43 -4.45 -5.34
CA ALA A 160 11.43 -3.59 -5.95
C ALA A 160 11.05 -3.19 -7.39
N GLU A 161 10.55 -4.14 -8.20
CA GLU A 161 10.05 -3.84 -9.55
C GLU A 161 8.87 -2.86 -9.50
N ARG A 162 7.92 -3.06 -8.58
CA ARG A 162 6.78 -2.16 -8.36
C ARG A 162 7.25 -0.75 -8.00
N ILE A 163 8.08 -0.60 -6.99
CA ILE A 163 8.54 0.70 -6.50
C ILE A 163 9.35 1.46 -7.55
N VAL A 164 10.17 0.78 -8.36
CA VAL A 164 10.88 1.43 -9.47
C VAL A 164 9.91 1.89 -10.56
N SER A 165 8.91 1.09 -10.89
CA SER A 165 7.93 1.43 -11.94
C SER A 165 6.97 2.54 -11.52
N ASP A 166 6.69 2.67 -10.22
CA ASP A 166 5.75 3.65 -9.65
C ASP A 166 6.42 4.68 -8.73
N SER A 167 7.71 4.94 -8.95
CA SER A 167 8.47 5.92 -8.19
C SER A 167 7.90 7.34 -8.27
N ALA A 168 7.07 7.64 -9.27
CA ALA A 168 6.37 8.91 -9.44
C ALA A 168 5.34 9.21 -8.32
N ALA A 169 4.88 8.20 -7.59
CA ALA A 169 4.05 8.40 -6.41
C ALA A 169 4.83 8.99 -5.21
N ILE A 170 6.17 8.97 -5.26
CA ILE A 170 7.04 9.46 -4.20
C ILE A 170 7.44 10.92 -4.47
N THR A 171 7.02 11.82 -3.58
CA THR A 171 7.29 13.27 -3.64
C THR A 171 8.15 13.76 -2.47
N LEU A 172 8.50 12.86 -1.54
CA LEU A 172 9.33 13.16 -0.38
C LEU A 172 10.75 13.55 -0.80
N PRO A 173 11.42 14.54 -0.14
CA PRO A 173 12.83 14.82 -0.35
C PRO A 173 13.70 13.57 -0.26
N THR A 174 14.47 13.30 -1.33
CA THR A 174 15.18 12.02 -1.48
C THR A 174 16.60 12.23 -2.00
N GLN A 175 17.58 11.68 -1.29
CA GLN A 175 18.95 11.54 -1.80
C GLN A 175 19.24 10.07 -2.13
N LEU A 176 19.87 9.83 -3.28
CA LEU A 176 20.29 8.51 -3.74
C LEU A 176 21.81 8.45 -3.87
N LEU A 177 22.45 7.59 -3.07
CA LEU A 177 23.88 7.30 -3.13
C LEU A 177 24.08 5.97 -3.85
N ILE A 178 24.72 5.98 -5.00
CA ILE A 178 24.91 4.80 -5.87
C ILE A 178 26.36 4.40 -5.87
N SER A 179 26.69 3.20 -5.44
CA SER A 179 28.02 2.61 -5.60
C SER A 179 28.27 2.29 -7.08
N GLY A 180 29.37 2.87 -7.63
CA GLY A 180 29.66 2.79 -9.07
C GLY A 180 30.06 1.38 -9.52
N ASP A 181 30.78 0.64 -8.68
CA ASP A 181 31.33 -0.68 -8.97
C ASP A 181 30.68 -1.79 -8.12
N ASP A 182 29.38 -1.66 -7.89
CA ASP A 182 28.57 -2.57 -7.09
C ASP A 182 28.49 -3.97 -7.71
N PHE A 183 28.93 -5.01 -6.98
CA PHE A 183 28.84 -6.41 -7.40
C PHE A 183 27.52 -7.11 -7.00
N VAL A 184 26.70 -6.47 -6.18
CA VAL A 184 25.48 -7.09 -5.61
C VAL A 184 24.22 -6.64 -6.32
N VAL A 185 24.13 -5.35 -6.67
CA VAL A 185 22.92 -4.78 -7.30
C VAL A 185 23.23 -4.05 -8.60
N HIS A 186 22.21 -3.92 -9.44
CA HIS A 186 22.31 -3.19 -10.70
C HIS A 186 22.10 -1.67 -10.49
N VAL A 187 22.95 -0.87 -11.12
CA VAL A 187 22.87 0.60 -11.11
C VAL A 187 21.67 1.13 -11.92
N LYS A 188 21.33 0.50 -13.06
CA LYS A 188 20.26 0.98 -13.96
C LYS A 188 18.90 1.17 -13.27
N PRO A 189 18.37 0.22 -12.49
CA PRO A 189 17.09 0.42 -11.78
C PRO A 189 17.14 1.55 -10.74
N GLN A 190 18.29 1.79 -10.12
CA GLN A 190 18.48 2.90 -9.19
C GLN A 190 18.33 4.26 -9.90
N LYS A 191 18.92 4.39 -11.10
CA LYS A 191 18.75 5.58 -11.95
C LYS A 191 17.32 5.74 -12.46
N GLN A 192 16.63 4.64 -12.79
CA GLN A 192 15.24 4.67 -13.20
C GLN A 192 14.33 5.15 -12.05
N PHE A 193 14.52 4.63 -10.85
CA PHE A 193 13.82 5.09 -9.66
C PHE A 193 14.00 6.60 -9.44
N TYR A 194 15.26 7.08 -9.46
CA TYR A 194 15.56 8.51 -9.29
C TYR A 194 14.90 9.38 -10.37
N ALA A 195 14.94 8.95 -11.62
CA ALA A 195 14.34 9.70 -12.72
C ALA A 195 12.81 9.84 -12.56
N GLY A 196 12.16 8.79 -12.03
CA GLY A 196 10.72 8.78 -11.81
C GLY A 196 10.25 9.59 -10.60
N LEU A 197 11.11 9.85 -9.60
CA LEU A 197 10.73 10.60 -8.40
C LEU A 197 10.18 11.98 -8.74
N ARG A 198 9.04 12.36 -8.16
CA ARG A 198 8.41 13.68 -8.32
C ARG A 198 8.76 14.65 -7.19
N SER A 199 9.69 14.32 -6.33
CA SER A 199 10.21 15.26 -5.35
C SER A 199 10.93 16.44 -6.04
N ALA A 200 10.61 17.66 -5.61
CA ALA A 200 11.34 18.86 -6.04
C ALA A 200 12.76 18.94 -5.40
N ILE A 201 12.96 18.27 -4.27
CA ILE A 201 14.23 18.19 -3.57
C ILE A 201 14.76 16.76 -3.72
N LYS A 202 15.54 16.50 -4.77
CA LYS A 202 16.17 15.20 -5.00
C LYS A 202 17.60 15.33 -5.47
N GLU A 203 18.48 14.50 -4.93
CA GLU A 203 19.88 14.43 -5.31
C GLU A 203 20.28 13.00 -5.66
N GLN A 204 21.18 12.85 -6.64
CA GLN A 204 21.78 11.57 -7.00
C GLN A 204 23.28 11.70 -7.07
N HIS A 205 24.01 10.84 -6.37
CA HIS A 205 25.46 10.78 -6.42
C HIS A 205 25.90 9.36 -6.79
N ILE A 206 26.66 9.25 -7.88
CA ILE A 206 27.34 8.01 -8.25
C ILE A 206 28.75 8.11 -7.69
N LEU A 207 29.14 7.14 -6.87
CA LEU A 207 30.44 7.08 -6.17
C LEU A 207 31.34 6.07 -6.92
N PRO A 208 32.24 6.54 -7.80
CA PRO A 208 33.13 5.65 -8.54
C PRO A 208 34.02 4.86 -7.59
N GLY A 209 34.27 3.59 -7.91
CA GLY A 209 35.09 2.70 -7.10
C GLY A 209 34.42 2.11 -5.88
N PHE A 210 33.22 2.60 -5.48
CA PHE A 210 32.52 2.06 -4.33
C PHE A 210 31.86 0.71 -4.64
N TYR A 211 32.03 -0.27 -3.75
CA TYR A 211 31.30 -1.53 -3.74
C TYR A 211 29.98 -1.37 -3.00
N HIS A 212 29.27 -2.48 -2.77
CA HIS A 212 27.86 -2.46 -2.32
C HIS A 212 27.62 -1.82 -0.95
N ASP A 213 28.53 -1.95 0.01
CA ASP A 213 28.40 -1.36 1.35
C ASP A 213 28.81 0.13 1.32
N THR A 214 28.01 0.95 0.64
CA THR A 214 28.27 2.38 0.40
C THR A 214 28.66 3.15 1.67
N LEU A 215 27.99 2.85 2.79
CA LEU A 215 28.22 3.51 4.08
C LEU A 215 29.28 2.81 4.95
N GLY A 216 29.77 1.66 4.53
CA GLY A 216 30.85 0.90 5.15
C GLY A 216 32.08 0.78 4.24
N GLU A 217 32.16 1.56 3.17
CA GLU A 217 33.32 1.56 2.24
C GLU A 217 34.53 2.24 2.87
N LYS A 218 35.73 1.93 2.35
CA LYS A 218 36.97 2.54 2.82
C LYS A 218 36.92 4.06 2.75
N ASP A 219 36.47 4.59 1.62
CA ASP A 219 36.37 6.03 1.36
C ASP A 219 34.98 6.59 1.72
N ARG A 220 34.26 5.98 2.67
CA ARG A 220 32.91 6.34 3.09
C ARG A 220 32.70 7.79 3.48
N ALA A 221 33.76 8.51 3.85
CA ALA A 221 33.70 9.94 4.14
C ALA A 221 33.05 10.73 2.99
N LEU A 222 33.33 10.36 1.73
CA LEU A 222 32.71 10.99 0.56
C LEU A 222 31.19 10.81 0.54
N ALA A 223 30.67 9.62 0.96
CA ALA A 223 29.25 9.36 1.06
C ALA A 223 28.61 10.13 2.22
N PHE A 224 29.29 10.18 3.36
CA PHE A 224 28.83 10.93 4.54
C PHE A 224 28.78 12.43 4.30
N ASP A 225 29.78 13.03 3.61
CA ASP A 225 29.75 14.45 3.24
C ASP A 225 28.55 14.80 2.37
N LYS A 226 28.23 13.94 1.37
CA LYS A 226 27.04 14.11 0.54
C LYS A 226 25.76 14.03 1.37
N MET A 227 25.67 13.01 2.21
CA MET A 227 24.51 12.78 3.09
C MET A 227 24.34 13.94 4.07
N LYS A 228 25.37 14.36 4.77
CA LYS A 228 25.35 15.50 5.69
C LYS A 228 24.87 16.78 5.00
N ASN A 229 25.47 17.12 3.87
CA ASN A 229 25.10 18.31 3.12
C ASN A 229 23.62 18.29 2.69
N PHE A 230 23.09 17.13 2.32
CA PHE A 230 21.66 16.99 1.99
C PHE A 230 20.77 17.18 3.23
N ILE A 231 21.12 16.54 4.34
CA ILE A 231 20.39 16.65 5.61
C ILE A 231 20.40 18.10 6.10
N ASP A 232 21.58 18.76 6.11
CA ASP A 232 21.72 20.15 6.51
C ASP A 232 20.82 21.09 5.67
N LYS A 233 20.75 20.87 4.35
CA LYS A 233 19.83 21.61 3.46
C LYS A 233 18.37 21.42 3.85
N LEU A 234 17.97 20.19 4.21
CA LEU A 234 16.60 19.92 4.61
C LEU A 234 16.23 20.64 5.92
N TYR A 235 17.15 20.70 6.87
CA TYR A 235 16.87 21.39 8.15
C TYR A 235 17.06 22.91 8.07
N ALA A 236 17.84 23.43 7.12
CA ALA A 236 17.94 24.87 6.88
C ALA A 236 16.66 25.50 6.29
N ALA A 237 15.76 24.69 5.75
CA ALA A 237 14.49 25.11 5.15
C ALA A 237 13.28 24.58 5.96
N LYS A 238 12.10 25.18 5.74
CA LYS A 238 10.83 24.58 6.22
C LYS A 238 10.61 23.21 5.57
N PRO A 239 9.83 22.30 6.22
CA PRO A 239 9.44 21.04 5.60
C PRO A 239 8.85 21.27 4.22
N TYR A 240 9.31 20.47 3.25
CA TYR A 240 8.79 20.54 1.89
C TYR A 240 7.36 20.00 1.83
N VAL A 241 6.46 20.80 1.28
CA VAL A 241 5.07 20.42 1.05
C VAL A 241 4.83 20.34 -0.46
N PHE A 242 4.44 19.18 -0.94
CA PHE A 242 4.02 18.98 -2.31
C PHE A 242 2.55 19.39 -2.46
N ASP A 243 2.22 20.10 -3.54
CA ASP A 243 0.84 20.47 -3.85
C ASP A 243 0.11 19.33 -4.57
N TYR A 244 -0.90 18.78 -3.93
CA TYR A 244 -1.76 17.72 -4.46
C TYR A 244 -3.10 18.24 -5.03
N SER A 245 -3.29 19.54 -5.12
CA SER A 245 -4.58 20.15 -5.50
C SER A 245 -5.07 19.73 -6.88
N HIS A 246 -4.14 19.40 -7.79
CA HIS A 246 -4.41 19.11 -9.19
C HIS A 246 -3.92 17.74 -9.64
N GLU A 247 -3.72 16.80 -8.71
CA GLU A 247 -3.24 15.44 -9.02
C GLU A 247 -4.19 14.64 -9.92
N ASP A 248 -5.48 14.92 -9.85
CA ASP A 248 -6.49 14.37 -10.75
C ASP A 248 -6.40 14.89 -12.19
N GLN A 249 -5.69 16.00 -12.42
CA GLN A 249 -5.53 16.62 -13.72
C GLN A 249 -4.14 16.43 -14.33
N TRP A 250 -3.07 16.53 -13.52
CA TRP A 250 -1.69 16.66 -14.00
C TRP A 250 -0.73 15.58 -13.45
N SER A 251 -1.22 14.55 -12.81
CA SER A 251 -0.36 13.48 -12.29
C SER A 251 -0.15 12.36 -13.32
N PRO A 252 0.93 11.57 -13.15
CA PRO A 252 1.10 10.33 -13.92
C PRO A 252 -0.07 9.35 -13.78
N SER A 253 -0.75 9.31 -12.63
CA SER A 253 -1.93 8.46 -12.45
C SER A 253 -3.15 8.99 -13.22
N ALA A 254 -3.29 10.31 -13.37
CA ALA A 254 -4.32 10.91 -14.22
C ALA A 254 -4.03 10.65 -15.71
N ASP A 255 -2.76 10.73 -16.13
CA ASP A 255 -2.34 10.36 -17.48
C ASP A 255 -2.63 8.89 -17.77
N ALA A 256 -2.23 8.00 -16.87
CA ALA A 256 -2.51 6.56 -16.98
C ALA A 256 -4.02 6.27 -17.08
N TYR A 257 -4.84 6.97 -16.29
CA TYR A 257 -6.29 6.85 -16.39
C TYR A 257 -6.83 7.31 -17.75
N ARG A 258 -6.34 8.44 -18.27
CA ARG A 258 -6.70 8.92 -19.62
C ARG A 258 -6.28 7.94 -20.73
N GLU A 259 -5.11 7.32 -20.59
CA GLU A 259 -4.68 6.26 -21.51
C GLU A 259 -5.62 5.04 -21.48
N LEU A 260 -6.16 4.67 -20.32
CA LEU A 260 -7.11 3.54 -20.21
C LEU A 260 -8.45 3.83 -20.90
N GLN A 261 -8.84 5.11 -21.03
CA GLN A 261 -10.08 5.50 -21.74
C GLN A 261 -9.99 5.28 -23.25
N ALA A 262 -8.78 5.26 -23.80
CA ALA A 262 -8.57 4.98 -25.21
C ALA A 262 -8.44 3.46 -25.44
N PRO A 263 -9.13 2.89 -26.43
CA PRO A 263 -8.92 1.47 -26.77
C PRO A 263 -7.47 1.26 -27.22
N PRO A 264 -6.91 0.04 -27.06
CA PRO A 264 -5.60 -0.27 -27.60
C PRO A 264 -5.54 0.01 -29.12
N LYS A 265 -4.37 0.43 -29.60
CA LYS A 265 -4.17 0.74 -31.01
C LYS A 265 -4.58 -0.44 -31.90
N ALA A 266 -5.48 -0.20 -32.85
CA ALA A 266 -5.98 -1.22 -33.77
C ALA A 266 -4.85 -2.01 -34.45
N ARG A 267 -5.00 -3.33 -34.51
CA ARG A 267 -4.04 -4.31 -35.06
C ARG A 267 -2.68 -4.35 -34.34
N SER A 268 -2.61 -3.82 -33.09
CA SER A 268 -1.43 -4.00 -32.24
C SER A 268 -1.45 -5.36 -31.55
N LEU A 269 -0.27 -5.83 -31.09
CA LEU A 269 -0.18 -7.04 -30.28
C LEU A 269 -0.96 -6.90 -28.95
N GLU A 270 -1.04 -5.69 -28.43
CA GLU A 270 -1.80 -5.36 -27.23
C GLU A 270 -3.30 -5.52 -27.48
N GLU A 271 -3.82 -4.98 -28.55
CA GLU A 271 -5.23 -5.13 -28.92
C GLU A 271 -5.59 -6.61 -29.17
N MET A 272 -4.76 -7.33 -29.92
CA MET A 272 -4.97 -8.77 -30.16
C MET A 272 -4.97 -9.58 -28.87
N PHE A 273 -4.08 -9.25 -27.93
CA PHE A 273 -4.01 -9.91 -26.63
C PHE A 273 -5.29 -9.67 -25.81
N TYR A 274 -5.70 -8.41 -25.61
CA TYR A 274 -6.89 -8.11 -24.80
C TYR A 274 -8.20 -8.55 -25.46
N SER A 275 -8.30 -8.47 -26.78
CA SER A 275 -9.46 -9.00 -27.52
C SER A 275 -9.58 -10.51 -27.37
N SER A 276 -8.47 -11.25 -27.49
CA SER A 276 -8.44 -12.70 -27.30
C SER A 276 -8.79 -13.08 -25.87
N LEU A 277 -8.24 -12.35 -24.88
CA LEU A 277 -8.52 -12.57 -23.47
C LEU A 277 -10.01 -12.32 -23.16
N SER A 278 -10.55 -11.18 -23.61
CA SER A 278 -11.97 -10.83 -23.45
C SER A 278 -12.88 -11.88 -24.11
N TYR A 279 -12.55 -12.33 -25.31
CA TYR A 279 -13.30 -13.39 -25.97
C TYR A 279 -13.29 -14.70 -25.17
N GLY A 280 -12.12 -15.12 -24.67
CA GLY A 280 -12.00 -16.30 -23.81
C GLY A 280 -12.82 -16.18 -22.52
N MET A 281 -12.80 -15.01 -21.89
CA MET A 281 -13.59 -14.75 -20.68
C MET A 281 -15.10 -14.75 -20.95
N LYS A 282 -15.56 -14.21 -22.09
CA LYS A 282 -16.97 -14.17 -22.49
C LYS A 282 -17.51 -15.51 -23.01
N THR A 283 -16.63 -16.47 -23.33
CA THR A 283 -16.99 -17.81 -23.84
C THR A 283 -16.73 -18.88 -22.79
N VAL A 284 -15.49 -19.34 -22.67
CA VAL A 284 -15.08 -20.36 -21.69
C VAL A 284 -15.29 -19.88 -20.24
N GLY A 285 -15.10 -18.59 -20.01
CA GLY A 285 -15.32 -17.97 -18.71
C GLY A 285 -16.75 -18.08 -18.19
N ARG A 286 -17.74 -18.24 -19.06
CA ARG A 286 -19.15 -18.48 -18.67
C ARG A 286 -19.39 -19.79 -17.88
N LEU A 287 -18.42 -20.67 -17.84
CA LEU A 287 -18.44 -21.83 -16.95
C LEU A 287 -18.18 -21.45 -15.49
N SER A 288 -17.59 -20.29 -15.24
CA SER A 288 -17.35 -19.73 -13.90
C SER A 288 -18.60 -18.98 -13.42
N LYS A 289 -19.08 -19.26 -12.23
CA LYS A 289 -20.18 -18.54 -11.59
C LYS A 289 -19.82 -17.08 -11.32
N GLY A 290 -18.59 -16.84 -10.85
CA GLY A 290 -18.11 -15.48 -10.55
C GLY A 290 -17.97 -14.60 -11.80
N MET A 291 -17.51 -15.16 -12.94
CA MET A 291 -17.46 -14.42 -14.21
C MET A 291 -18.85 -14.12 -14.76
N CYS A 292 -19.79 -15.07 -14.69
CA CYS A 292 -21.18 -14.81 -15.08
C CYS A 292 -21.78 -13.67 -14.27
N LEU A 293 -21.65 -13.75 -12.94
CA LEU A 293 -22.16 -12.72 -12.04
C LEU A 293 -21.52 -11.34 -12.36
N GLY A 294 -20.22 -11.30 -12.60
CA GLY A 294 -19.51 -10.06 -12.98
C GLY A 294 -20.03 -9.45 -14.28
N TYR A 295 -20.34 -10.26 -15.31
CA TYR A 295 -20.95 -9.76 -16.55
C TYR A 295 -22.42 -9.39 -16.41
N GLU A 296 -23.15 -9.97 -15.45
CA GLU A 296 -24.56 -9.68 -15.19
C GLU A 296 -24.76 -8.44 -14.33
N THR A 297 -23.90 -8.19 -13.35
CA THR A 297 -24.09 -7.15 -12.34
C THR A 297 -22.97 -6.09 -12.30
N GLY A 298 -21.92 -6.27 -13.08
CA GLY A 298 -20.67 -5.52 -12.99
C GLY A 298 -19.65 -6.19 -12.08
N PHE A 299 -18.38 -6.17 -12.49
CA PHE A 299 -17.30 -6.79 -11.70
C PHE A 299 -16.96 -6.00 -10.43
N ASP A 300 -17.33 -4.74 -10.35
CA ASP A 300 -17.22 -3.84 -9.20
C ASP A 300 -18.50 -3.74 -8.38
N SER A 301 -19.54 -4.52 -8.68
CA SER A 301 -20.81 -4.52 -7.96
C SER A 301 -20.71 -5.16 -6.58
N GLY A 302 -21.63 -4.75 -5.68
CA GLY A 302 -21.78 -5.38 -4.36
C GLY A 302 -21.99 -6.89 -4.43
N SER A 303 -22.74 -7.38 -5.44
CA SER A 303 -22.98 -8.80 -5.65
C SER A 303 -21.72 -9.58 -6.02
N THR A 304 -20.90 -9.04 -6.94
CA THR A 304 -19.61 -9.64 -7.29
C THR A 304 -18.65 -9.62 -6.11
N LEU A 305 -18.58 -8.51 -5.38
CA LEU A 305 -17.71 -8.40 -4.20
C LEU A 305 -18.14 -9.38 -3.09
N ASP A 306 -19.44 -9.56 -2.86
CA ASP A 306 -19.95 -10.55 -1.89
C ASP A 306 -19.55 -11.98 -2.28
N TYR A 307 -19.65 -12.33 -3.57
CA TYR A 307 -19.17 -13.61 -4.09
C TYR A 307 -17.68 -13.83 -3.86
N VAL A 308 -16.86 -12.79 -4.14
CA VAL A 308 -15.41 -12.81 -3.89
C VAL A 308 -15.10 -12.98 -2.40
N TYR A 309 -15.86 -12.33 -1.51
CA TYR A 309 -15.69 -12.46 -0.06
C TYR A 309 -15.97 -13.87 0.44
N ARG A 310 -17.00 -14.53 -0.10
CA ARG A 310 -17.28 -15.94 0.24
C ARG A 310 -16.21 -16.91 -0.23
N ASN A 311 -15.53 -16.61 -1.34
CA ASN A 311 -14.40 -17.38 -1.90
C ASN A 311 -14.73 -18.88 -2.11
N GLN A 312 -15.94 -19.17 -2.54
CA GLN A 312 -16.40 -20.54 -2.81
C GLN A 312 -16.59 -20.72 -4.32
N PRO A 313 -15.77 -21.56 -4.99
CA PRO A 313 -15.94 -21.81 -6.42
C PRO A 313 -17.21 -22.62 -6.71
N GLU A 314 -18.17 -22.00 -7.38
CA GLU A 314 -19.49 -22.57 -7.71
C GLU A 314 -19.71 -22.78 -9.22
N GLY A 315 -18.64 -22.76 -10.03
CA GLY A 315 -18.74 -22.92 -11.48
C GLY A 315 -19.31 -24.27 -11.95
N ASN A 316 -19.81 -24.30 -13.19
CA ASN A 316 -20.50 -25.46 -13.78
C ASN A 316 -19.59 -26.68 -13.98
N GLY A 317 -19.89 -27.79 -13.32
CA GLY A 317 -19.11 -29.04 -13.38
C GLY A 317 -17.68 -28.89 -12.82
N ILE A 318 -16.82 -29.85 -13.10
CA ILE A 318 -15.42 -29.85 -12.60
C ILE A 318 -14.63 -28.72 -13.27
N LEU A 319 -14.72 -28.59 -14.60
CA LEU A 319 -14.01 -27.57 -15.35
C LEU A 319 -14.43 -26.15 -14.93
N GLY A 320 -15.74 -25.90 -14.80
CA GLY A 320 -16.26 -24.61 -14.37
C GLY A 320 -15.77 -24.24 -12.97
N ARG A 321 -15.75 -25.17 -12.02
CA ARG A 321 -15.16 -24.94 -10.69
C ARG A 321 -13.65 -24.66 -10.72
N MET A 322 -12.91 -25.28 -11.64
CA MET A 322 -11.48 -24.98 -11.81
C MET A 322 -11.26 -23.58 -12.36
N ILE A 323 -12.03 -23.16 -13.36
CA ILE A 323 -11.98 -21.81 -13.95
C ILE A 323 -12.38 -20.78 -12.89
N ASP A 324 -13.45 -21.04 -12.15
CA ASP A 324 -13.95 -20.16 -11.10
C ASP A 324 -12.93 -20.01 -9.96
N ARG A 325 -12.29 -21.11 -9.55
CA ARG A 325 -11.18 -21.06 -8.59
C ARG A 325 -10.01 -20.22 -9.12
N HIS A 326 -9.68 -20.31 -10.40
CA HIS A 326 -8.62 -19.49 -11.00
C HIS A 326 -9.02 -18.00 -10.99
N TYR A 327 -10.25 -17.68 -11.35
CA TYR A 327 -10.83 -16.34 -11.29
C TYR A 327 -10.74 -15.76 -9.86
N LEU A 328 -11.25 -16.49 -8.86
CA LEU A 328 -11.20 -16.06 -7.46
C LEU A 328 -9.77 -15.93 -6.89
N ASN A 329 -8.78 -16.60 -7.49
CA ASN A 329 -7.37 -16.50 -7.09
C ASN A 329 -6.57 -15.46 -7.87
N SER A 330 -7.20 -14.65 -8.73
CA SER A 330 -6.53 -13.49 -9.32
C SER A 330 -6.02 -12.53 -8.23
N ILE A 331 -4.94 -11.81 -8.52
CA ILE A 331 -4.28 -10.97 -7.52
C ILE A 331 -5.20 -9.87 -6.97
N GLY A 332 -6.04 -9.27 -7.83
CA GLY A 332 -7.04 -8.28 -7.42
C GLY A 332 -8.03 -8.84 -6.41
N TRP A 333 -8.65 -10.01 -6.69
CA TRP A 333 -9.61 -10.64 -5.77
C TRP A 333 -8.98 -11.12 -4.46
N ARG A 334 -7.74 -11.59 -4.51
CA ARG A 334 -6.98 -11.89 -3.28
C ARG A 334 -6.75 -10.62 -2.45
N GLY A 335 -6.37 -9.53 -3.09
CA GLY A 335 -6.23 -8.22 -2.44
C GLY A 335 -7.54 -7.75 -1.81
N ILE A 336 -8.66 -7.87 -2.53
CA ILE A 336 -10.01 -7.52 -2.04
C ILE A 336 -10.38 -8.34 -0.78
N ARG A 337 -10.06 -9.63 -0.73
CA ARG A 337 -10.31 -10.44 0.49
C ARG A 337 -9.44 -10.03 1.67
N ILE A 338 -8.16 -9.69 1.41
CA ILE A 338 -7.28 -9.15 2.45
C ILE A 338 -7.77 -7.77 2.89
N ARG A 339 -8.20 -6.91 1.96
CA ARG A 339 -8.83 -5.62 2.27
C ARG A 339 -10.02 -5.79 3.22
N LYS A 340 -10.91 -6.79 2.98
CA LYS A 340 -12.02 -7.09 3.90
C LYS A 340 -11.52 -7.37 5.31
N ILE A 341 -10.51 -8.24 5.47
CA ILE A 341 -9.94 -8.58 6.79
C ILE A 341 -9.34 -7.33 7.44
N ASN A 342 -8.58 -6.55 6.68
CA ASN A 342 -7.97 -5.32 7.17
C ASN A 342 -9.02 -4.29 7.61
N ILE A 343 -10.12 -4.11 6.84
CA ILE A 343 -11.22 -3.21 7.20
C ILE A 343 -11.85 -3.65 8.53
N GLN A 344 -12.12 -4.93 8.69
CA GLN A 344 -12.68 -5.46 9.94
C GLN A 344 -11.77 -5.18 11.14
N GLN A 345 -10.46 -5.39 11.00
CA GLN A 345 -9.48 -5.07 12.04
C GLN A 345 -9.42 -3.58 12.36
N VAL A 346 -9.49 -2.71 11.34
CA VAL A 346 -9.46 -1.26 11.52
C VAL A 346 -10.78 -0.74 12.12
N ILE A 347 -11.93 -1.34 11.78
CA ILE A 347 -13.22 -1.05 12.44
C ILE A 347 -13.14 -1.40 13.94
N GLU A 348 -12.56 -2.54 14.32
CA GLU A 348 -12.35 -2.90 15.73
C GLU A 348 -11.49 -1.85 16.47
N GLN A 349 -10.44 -1.36 15.82
CA GLN A 349 -9.60 -0.29 16.38
C GLN A 349 -10.38 1.04 16.49
N ALA A 350 -11.21 1.36 15.50
CA ALA A 350 -12.08 2.54 15.52
C ALA A 350 -13.07 2.49 16.68
N VAL A 351 -13.72 1.35 16.89
CA VAL A 351 -14.63 1.10 18.01
C VAL A 351 -13.90 1.24 19.35
N ALA A 352 -12.72 0.64 19.49
CA ALA A 352 -11.89 0.76 20.70
C ALA A 352 -11.57 2.23 21.01
N LYS A 353 -11.20 2.99 19.97
CA LYS A 353 -10.87 4.42 20.11
C LYS A 353 -12.08 5.27 20.52
N LEU A 354 -13.26 4.99 20.00
CA LEU A 354 -14.50 5.69 20.44
C LEU A 354 -14.81 5.39 21.90
N LYS A 355 -14.64 4.13 22.33
CA LYS A 355 -14.79 3.72 23.75
C LYS A 355 -13.81 4.42 24.67
N GLU A 356 -12.54 4.53 24.28
CA GLU A 356 -11.52 5.27 25.02
C GLU A 356 -11.87 6.76 25.22
N SER A 357 -12.65 7.32 24.29
CA SER A 357 -13.11 8.72 24.31
C SER A 357 -14.53 8.88 24.87
N ASP A 358 -15.12 7.82 25.41
CA ASP A 358 -16.50 7.77 25.93
C ASP A 358 -17.56 8.27 24.92
N MET A 359 -17.32 8.00 23.62
CA MET A 359 -18.22 8.36 22.53
C MET A 359 -19.17 7.20 22.20
N PRO A 360 -20.46 7.47 21.87
CA PRO A 360 -21.39 6.45 21.41
C PRO A 360 -20.91 5.82 20.10
N ILE A 361 -21.24 4.55 19.83
CA ILE A 361 -20.88 3.86 18.60
C ILE A 361 -22.06 3.95 17.62
N ARG A 362 -21.99 4.93 16.71
CA ARG A 362 -22.96 5.17 15.63
C ARG A 362 -22.22 5.10 14.32
N VAL A 363 -22.52 4.10 13.53
CA VAL A 363 -21.77 3.74 12.31
C VAL A 363 -22.53 4.18 11.07
N ILE A 364 -21.82 4.79 10.12
CA ILE A 364 -22.29 4.98 8.76
C ILE A 364 -21.31 4.38 7.76
N ASP A 365 -21.80 3.63 6.79
CA ASP A 365 -21.08 3.25 5.58
C ASP A 365 -21.79 3.84 4.36
N ILE A 366 -21.08 4.66 3.58
CA ILE A 366 -21.69 5.46 2.50
C ILE A 366 -21.72 4.77 1.14
N ALA A 367 -21.05 3.62 0.99
CA ALA A 367 -21.02 2.80 -0.22
C ALA A 367 -20.85 1.32 0.17
N ALA A 368 -21.84 0.81 0.90
CA ALA A 368 -21.71 -0.43 1.65
C ALA A 368 -21.73 -1.70 0.78
N GLY A 369 -22.14 -1.61 -0.51
CA GLY A 369 -22.48 -2.79 -1.30
C GLY A 369 -23.58 -3.58 -0.59
N HIS A 370 -23.34 -4.84 -0.21
CA HIS A 370 -24.28 -5.59 0.65
C HIS A 370 -24.03 -5.39 2.17
N GLY A 371 -23.01 -4.62 2.58
CA GLY A 371 -22.70 -4.34 3.98
C GLY A 371 -22.06 -5.47 4.79
N ARG A 372 -21.80 -6.64 4.18
CA ARG A 372 -21.29 -7.83 4.88
C ARG A 372 -20.09 -7.56 5.77
N TYR A 373 -19.08 -6.83 5.29
CA TYR A 373 -17.86 -6.62 6.04
C TYR A 373 -18.05 -5.75 7.29
N VAL A 374 -18.98 -4.80 7.25
CA VAL A 374 -19.36 -3.97 8.40
C VAL A 374 -20.12 -4.82 9.42
N LEU A 375 -21.18 -5.55 8.96
CA LEU A 375 -21.98 -6.39 9.84
C LEU A 375 -21.12 -7.49 10.48
N ASP A 376 -20.22 -8.14 9.72
CA ASP A 376 -19.29 -9.15 10.28
C ASP A 376 -18.35 -8.55 11.35
N ALA A 377 -17.87 -7.31 11.18
CA ALA A 377 -16.98 -6.66 12.13
C ALA A 377 -17.71 -6.28 13.43
N LEU A 378 -18.97 -5.86 13.30
CA LEU A 378 -19.72 -5.29 14.41
C LEU A 378 -20.59 -6.30 15.17
N GLU A 379 -20.80 -7.50 14.65
CA GLU A 379 -21.69 -8.53 15.24
C GLU A 379 -21.37 -8.86 16.71
N LYS A 380 -20.10 -8.69 17.12
CA LYS A 380 -19.65 -8.99 18.50
C LYS A 380 -19.89 -7.87 19.50
N HIS A 381 -20.22 -6.67 19.03
CA HIS A 381 -20.38 -5.49 19.86
C HIS A 381 -21.86 -5.30 20.24
N GLN A 382 -22.16 -5.39 21.53
CA GLN A 382 -23.52 -5.22 22.07
C GLN A 382 -23.88 -3.75 22.40
N ASP A 383 -22.89 -2.86 22.35
CA ASP A 383 -22.97 -1.46 22.74
C ASP A 383 -23.07 -0.50 21.53
N ILE A 384 -23.43 -1.05 20.36
CA ILE A 384 -23.68 -0.24 19.16
C ILE A 384 -25.06 0.41 19.27
N GLU A 385 -25.12 1.73 19.13
CA GLU A 385 -26.38 2.46 19.14
C GLU A 385 -27.10 2.41 17.78
N SER A 386 -26.34 2.52 16.67
CA SER A 386 -26.90 2.47 15.32
C SER A 386 -25.89 2.10 14.24
N ILE A 387 -26.36 1.43 13.20
CA ILE A 387 -25.64 1.14 11.96
C ILE A 387 -26.50 1.61 10.79
N LEU A 388 -26.05 2.62 10.07
CA LEU A 388 -26.66 3.06 8.82
C LEU A 388 -25.77 2.63 7.65
N LEU A 389 -26.25 1.68 6.87
CA LEU A 389 -25.64 1.30 5.60
C LEU A 389 -26.31 2.07 4.47
N ARG A 390 -25.52 2.60 3.53
CA ARG A 390 -26.02 3.32 2.35
C ARG A 390 -25.38 2.81 1.08
N ASP A 391 -26.17 2.78 0.02
CA ASP A 391 -25.69 2.55 -1.33
C ASP A 391 -26.65 3.24 -2.31
N TYR A 392 -26.19 3.59 -3.51
CA TYR A 392 -27.06 4.19 -4.51
C TYR A 392 -27.82 3.15 -5.36
N SER A 393 -27.43 1.89 -5.28
CA SER A 393 -28.01 0.78 -6.03
C SER A 393 -29.15 0.13 -5.25
N ASP A 394 -30.36 0.15 -5.80
CA ASP A 394 -31.55 -0.52 -5.23
C ASP A 394 -31.28 -2.00 -4.93
N LEU A 395 -30.56 -2.69 -5.82
CA LEU A 395 -30.19 -4.10 -5.63
C LEU A 395 -29.30 -4.28 -4.37
N ASN A 396 -28.35 -3.38 -4.14
CA ASN A 396 -27.50 -3.43 -2.96
C ASN A 396 -28.31 -3.14 -1.69
N VAL A 397 -29.22 -2.17 -1.75
CA VAL A 397 -30.13 -1.83 -0.64
C VAL A 397 -31.01 -3.05 -0.30
N GLU A 398 -31.66 -3.67 -1.29
CA GLU A 398 -32.50 -4.87 -1.09
C GLU A 398 -31.69 -6.02 -0.47
N LYS A 399 -30.52 -6.34 -1.03
CA LYS A 399 -29.69 -7.45 -0.54
C LYS A 399 -29.10 -7.18 0.85
N GLY A 400 -28.72 -5.94 1.10
CA GLY A 400 -28.20 -5.52 2.40
C GLY A 400 -29.29 -5.54 3.48
N GLN A 401 -30.50 -5.07 3.15
CA GLN A 401 -31.63 -5.12 4.08
C GLN A 401 -32.01 -6.58 4.42
N ALA A 402 -32.07 -7.48 3.41
CA ALA A 402 -32.30 -8.90 3.64
C ALA A 402 -31.20 -9.52 4.55
N MET A 403 -29.96 -9.12 4.40
CA MET A 403 -28.86 -9.60 5.26
C MET A 403 -29.00 -9.10 6.71
N ILE A 404 -29.46 -7.88 6.93
CA ILE A 404 -29.75 -7.33 8.26
C ILE A 404 -30.86 -8.16 8.93
N GLU A 405 -31.93 -8.47 8.21
CA GLU A 405 -33.07 -9.27 8.69
C GLU A 405 -32.64 -10.71 9.01
N GLU A 406 -31.90 -11.37 8.10
CA GLU A 406 -31.36 -12.72 8.30
C GLU A 406 -30.51 -12.84 9.58
N ARG A 407 -29.78 -11.80 9.94
CA ARG A 407 -28.94 -11.74 11.14
C ARG A 407 -29.69 -11.27 12.40
N GLY A 408 -30.93 -10.87 12.29
CA GLY A 408 -31.72 -10.34 13.42
C GLY A 408 -31.24 -8.97 13.92
N LEU A 409 -30.54 -8.19 13.08
CA LEU A 409 -29.93 -6.90 13.43
C LEU A 409 -30.86 -5.70 13.15
N GLY A 410 -32.13 -5.92 12.75
CA GLY A 410 -33.06 -4.84 12.42
C GLY A 410 -33.38 -3.87 13.55
N HIS A 411 -33.05 -4.21 14.78
CA HIS A 411 -33.21 -3.32 15.95
C HIS A 411 -32.10 -2.25 16.05
N VAL A 412 -30.96 -2.44 15.38
CA VAL A 412 -29.78 -1.56 15.46
C VAL A 412 -29.27 -1.14 14.08
N ALA A 413 -29.56 -1.90 13.02
CA ALA A 413 -29.07 -1.66 11.67
C ALA A 413 -30.21 -1.38 10.69
N GLN A 414 -29.97 -0.46 9.76
CA GLN A 414 -30.87 -0.15 8.64
C GLN A 414 -30.05 0.07 7.37
N PHE A 415 -30.65 -0.24 6.22
CA PHE A 415 -30.08 0.06 4.92
C PHE A 415 -30.95 1.10 4.19
N LYS A 416 -30.32 2.13 3.61
CA LYS A 416 -31.04 3.18 2.85
C LYS A 416 -30.34 3.46 1.54
N GLU A 417 -31.12 3.83 0.54
CA GLU A 417 -30.59 4.46 -0.67
C GLU A 417 -29.91 5.78 -0.32
N GLY A 418 -28.78 6.08 -1.01
CA GLY A 418 -28.10 7.35 -0.83
C GLY A 418 -26.88 7.52 -1.72
N ASN A 419 -26.69 8.76 -2.17
CA ASN A 419 -25.53 9.13 -2.95
C ASN A 419 -24.36 9.50 -2.01
N ALA A 420 -23.24 8.80 -2.15
CA ALA A 420 -22.03 9.01 -1.35
C ALA A 420 -21.34 10.36 -1.62
N PHE A 421 -21.71 11.08 -2.66
CA PHE A 421 -21.12 12.37 -3.05
C PHE A 421 -22.07 13.56 -2.81
N ASP A 422 -23.25 13.31 -2.26
CA ASP A 422 -24.21 14.36 -1.91
C ASP A 422 -23.90 14.90 -0.51
N TYR A 423 -23.26 16.08 -0.49
CA TYR A 423 -22.87 16.76 0.74
C TYR A 423 -24.05 16.97 1.69
N ASP A 424 -25.17 17.51 1.20
CA ASP A 424 -26.32 17.85 2.04
C ASP A 424 -26.97 16.62 2.67
N SER A 425 -27.07 15.56 1.88
CA SER A 425 -27.59 14.27 2.32
C SER A 425 -26.67 13.58 3.35
N LEU A 426 -25.36 13.80 3.27
CA LEU A 426 -24.42 13.27 4.26
C LEU A 426 -24.39 14.13 5.53
N ALA A 427 -24.37 15.46 5.39
CA ALA A 427 -24.23 16.40 6.50
C ALA A 427 -25.43 16.40 7.47
N THR A 428 -26.60 15.93 7.00
CA THR A 428 -27.86 15.95 7.77
C THR A 428 -28.27 14.58 8.33
N ILE A 429 -27.33 13.62 8.41
CA ILE A 429 -27.62 12.27 8.93
C ILE A 429 -27.90 12.32 10.43
N GLU A 430 -29.04 11.77 10.81
CA GLU A 430 -29.46 11.61 12.20
C GLU A 430 -29.78 10.14 12.54
N PRO A 431 -29.33 9.64 13.71
CA PRO A 431 -28.46 10.32 14.66
C PRO A 431 -27.04 10.52 14.10
N ALA A 432 -26.36 11.62 14.52
CA ALA A 432 -25.02 11.96 14.03
C ALA A 432 -24.04 10.78 14.20
N PRO A 433 -23.42 10.29 13.11
CA PRO A 433 -22.49 9.17 13.16
C PRO A 433 -21.20 9.54 13.87
N THR A 434 -20.58 8.61 14.59
CA THR A 434 -19.27 8.78 15.23
C THR A 434 -18.19 7.97 14.51
N LEU A 435 -18.58 6.99 13.69
CA LEU A 435 -17.71 6.20 12.82
C LEU A 435 -18.24 6.25 11.38
N GLY A 436 -17.50 6.92 10.50
CA GLY A 436 -17.70 6.87 9.06
C GLY A 436 -16.87 5.78 8.40
N ILE A 437 -17.42 5.12 7.39
CA ILE A 437 -16.72 4.10 6.59
C ILE A 437 -16.90 4.41 5.11
N VAL A 438 -15.79 4.35 4.35
CA VAL A 438 -15.76 4.44 2.89
C VAL A 438 -14.83 3.37 2.34
N SER A 439 -15.36 2.41 1.64
CA SER A 439 -14.57 1.29 1.14
C SER A 439 -14.81 1.00 -0.33
N GLY A 440 -13.74 1.00 -1.14
CA GLY A 440 -13.78 0.56 -2.54
C GLY A 440 -14.57 1.49 -3.46
N LEU A 441 -14.71 2.75 -3.09
CA LEU A 441 -15.52 3.72 -3.83
C LEU A 441 -14.66 4.70 -4.63
N TYR A 442 -13.69 5.34 -3.97
CA TYR A 442 -13.04 6.52 -4.53
C TYR A 442 -12.15 6.22 -5.75
N GLU A 443 -11.65 5.02 -5.89
CA GLU A 443 -10.89 4.59 -7.07
C GLU A 443 -11.72 4.52 -8.35
N LEU A 444 -13.05 4.42 -8.24
CA LEU A 444 -13.98 4.40 -9.38
C LEU A 444 -14.26 5.81 -9.96
N PHE A 445 -13.96 6.85 -9.19
CA PHE A 445 -14.21 8.24 -9.56
C PHE A 445 -12.88 8.98 -9.75
N PRO A 446 -12.54 9.40 -10.98
CA PRO A 446 -11.21 9.94 -11.28
C PRO A 446 -10.97 11.36 -10.74
N ASP A 447 -12.01 12.17 -10.61
CA ASP A 447 -11.91 13.56 -10.14
C ASP A 447 -11.81 13.64 -8.60
N ASN A 448 -11.11 14.66 -8.10
CA ASN A 448 -10.99 14.90 -6.68
C ASN A 448 -12.12 15.77 -6.11
N ALA A 449 -12.91 16.42 -6.95
CA ALA A 449 -14.01 17.27 -6.50
C ALA A 449 -15.11 16.45 -5.84
N SER A 450 -15.52 15.36 -6.48
CA SER A 450 -16.49 14.40 -5.91
C SER A 450 -16.03 13.86 -4.55
N ILE A 451 -14.75 13.49 -4.45
CA ILE A 451 -14.19 12.94 -3.21
C ILE A 451 -14.16 14.00 -2.09
N LYS A 452 -13.81 15.24 -2.43
CA LYS A 452 -13.86 16.36 -1.48
C LYS A 452 -15.28 16.61 -0.98
N ALA A 453 -16.29 16.57 -1.86
CA ALA A 453 -17.69 16.73 -1.46
C ALA A 453 -18.15 15.61 -0.50
N SER A 454 -17.81 14.37 -0.80
CA SER A 454 -18.07 13.21 0.05
C SER A 454 -17.42 13.33 1.42
N LEU A 455 -16.12 13.63 1.47
CA LEU A 455 -15.37 13.77 2.71
C LEU A 455 -15.85 14.98 3.54
N ALA A 456 -16.21 16.10 2.89
CA ALA A 456 -16.77 17.28 3.55
C ALA A 456 -18.14 16.98 4.17
N GLY A 457 -19.00 16.23 3.48
CA GLY A 457 -20.29 15.79 4.03
C GLY A 457 -20.13 14.90 5.26
N LEU A 458 -19.21 13.93 5.21
CA LEU A 458 -18.87 13.09 6.36
C LEU A 458 -18.28 13.93 7.52
N ALA A 459 -17.43 14.89 7.22
CA ALA A 459 -16.86 15.78 8.23
C ALA A 459 -17.90 16.68 8.89
N ALA A 460 -18.96 17.07 8.17
CA ALA A 460 -20.06 17.83 8.74
C ALA A 460 -20.94 16.96 9.67
N ALA A 461 -21.12 15.67 9.33
CA ALA A 461 -21.92 14.74 10.11
C ALA A 461 -21.18 14.18 11.35
N ILE A 462 -19.89 13.90 11.22
CA ILE A 462 -19.07 13.27 12.27
C ILE A 462 -18.56 14.33 13.24
N PRO A 463 -18.86 14.26 14.54
CA PRO A 463 -18.40 15.25 15.52
C PRO A 463 -16.89 15.17 15.75
N PRO A 464 -16.25 16.24 16.28
CA PRO A 464 -14.87 16.22 16.71
C PRO A 464 -14.55 15.03 17.63
N GLY A 465 -13.45 14.32 17.38
CA GLY A 465 -13.09 13.09 18.08
C GLY A 465 -13.70 11.82 17.48
N GLY A 466 -14.72 11.93 16.63
CA GLY A 466 -15.22 10.82 15.85
C GLY A 466 -14.21 10.33 14.80
N VAL A 467 -14.44 9.20 14.18
CA VAL A 467 -13.44 8.52 13.37
C VAL A 467 -13.93 8.20 11.95
N LEU A 468 -13.00 8.12 11.02
CA LEU A 468 -13.22 7.73 9.63
C LEU A 468 -12.31 6.55 9.27
N VAL A 469 -12.91 5.46 8.77
CA VAL A 469 -12.21 4.34 8.12
C VAL A 469 -12.36 4.49 6.62
N TYR A 470 -11.24 4.59 5.90
CA TYR A 470 -11.26 4.74 4.44
C TYR A 470 -10.25 3.83 3.77
N THR A 471 -10.58 3.40 2.56
CA THR A 471 -9.67 2.62 1.73
C THR A 471 -9.00 3.48 0.67
N GLY A 472 -7.80 3.09 0.27
CA GLY A 472 -7.06 3.64 -0.86
C GLY A 472 -6.55 2.54 -1.76
N GLN A 473 -6.26 2.91 -3.01
CA GLN A 473 -5.63 2.04 -4.00
C GLN A 473 -4.45 2.79 -4.64
N PRO A 474 -3.27 2.82 -3.94
CA PRO A 474 -2.11 3.55 -4.44
C PRO A 474 -1.50 2.94 -5.69
N TRP A 475 -1.72 1.66 -5.94
CA TRP A 475 -1.19 0.92 -7.08
C TRP A 475 -2.06 -0.29 -7.42
N HIS A 476 -2.08 -0.71 -8.71
CA HIS A 476 -2.74 -1.95 -9.11
C HIS A 476 -2.05 -2.58 -10.34
N PRO A 477 -1.69 -3.89 -10.33
CA PRO A 477 -0.90 -4.51 -11.40
C PRO A 477 -1.69 -4.84 -12.66
N GLN A 478 -3.03 -4.80 -12.61
CA GLN A 478 -3.91 -5.30 -13.68
C GLN A 478 -4.84 -4.22 -14.26
N LEU A 479 -4.54 -2.92 -14.07
CA LEU A 479 -5.44 -1.84 -14.53
C LEU A 479 -5.84 -1.98 -15.99
N LYS A 480 -4.89 -2.19 -16.90
CA LYS A 480 -5.19 -2.39 -18.34
C LYS A 480 -6.04 -3.64 -18.59
N THR A 481 -5.73 -4.75 -17.90
CA THR A 481 -6.52 -5.98 -18.05
C THR A 481 -7.96 -5.75 -17.60
N ILE A 482 -8.16 -5.10 -16.47
CA ILE A 482 -9.48 -4.76 -15.94
C ILE A 482 -10.21 -3.86 -16.92
N ALA A 483 -9.61 -2.73 -17.29
CA ALA A 483 -10.24 -1.73 -18.17
C ALA A 483 -10.62 -2.28 -19.56
N TYR A 484 -9.83 -3.19 -20.11
CA TYR A 484 -10.07 -3.71 -21.48
C TYR A 484 -10.84 -5.02 -21.54
N THR A 485 -11.11 -5.68 -20.40
CA THR A 485 -11.79 -7.00 -20.42
C THR A 485 -13.00 -7.12 -19.49
N LEU A 486 -13.14 -6.23 -18.49
CA LEU A 486 -14.19 -6.30 -17.49
C LEU A 486 -15.14 -5.09 -17.61
N THR A 487 -16.39 -5.30 -17.18
CA THR A 487 -17.45 -4.28 -17.18
C THR A 487 -17.73 -3.80 -15.77
N SER A 488 -18.04 -2.51 -15.63
CA SER A 488 -18.53 -1.90 -14.40
C SER A 488 -20.04 -2.13 -14.25
N HIS A 489 -20.53 -2.06 -13.01
CA HIS A 489 -21.96 -2.00 -12.70
C HIS A 489 -22.64 -0.72 -13.23
N GLN A 490 -21.89 0.27 -13.65
CA GLN A 490 -22.37 1.52 -14.24
C GLN A 490 -22.66 1.32 -15.74
N ASN A 491 -23.85 0.84 -16.08
CA ASN A 491 -24.34 0.74 -17.48
C ASN A 491 -23.42 -0.06 -18.44
N ASP A 492 -22.81 -1.13 -17.99
CA ASP A 492 -21.94 -2.02 -18.78
C ASP A 492 -20.72 -1.31 -19.42
N ILE A 493 -20.33 -0.14 -18.92
CA ILE A 493 -19.10 0.51 -19.40
C ILE A 493 -17.85 -0.26 -18.94
N PRO A 494 -16.70 -0.07 -19.59
CA PRO A 494 -15.45 -0.66 -19.09
C PRO A 494 -15.16 -0.30 -17.63
N TRP A 495 -14.72 -1.29 -16.83
CA TRP A 495 -14.34 -1.03 -15.45
C TRP A 495 -13.00 -0.32 -15.38
N MET A 496 -13.04 0.98 -15.27
CA MET A 496 -11.85 1.83 -15.19
C MET A 496 -11.67 2.39 -13.77
N MET A 497 -10.44 2.32 -13.29
CA MET A 497 -10.07 2.85 -11.98
C MET A 497 -8.90 3.83 -12.12
N ARG A 498 -8.96 4.94 -11.38
CA ARG A 498 -7.81 5.81 -11.19
C ARG A 498 -7.15 5.47 -9.86
N VAL A 499 -5.90 5.02 -9.88
CA VAL A 499 -5.10 4.90 -8.66
C VAL A 499 -4.79 6.29 -8.10
N ARG A 500 -4.83 6.42 -6.78
CA ARG A 500 -4.37 7.61 -6.06
C ARG A 500 -3.23 7.24 -5.16
N SER A 501 -2.12 7.98 -5.21
CA SER A 501 -1.06 7.79 -4.24
C SER A 501 -1.63 7.92 -2.82
N GLN A 502 -1.06 7.18 -1.87
CA GLN A 502 -1.52 7.28 -0.47
C GLN A 502 -1.44 8.72 0.02
N LYS A 503 -0.42 9.47 -0.38
CA LYS A 503 -0.27 10.87 0.03
C LYS A 503 -1.34 11.78 -0.54
N GLU A 504 -1.77 11.56 -1.79
CA GLU A 504 -2.90 12.30 -2.39
C GLU A 504 -4.17 12.03 -1.58
N MET A 505 -4.47 10.76 -1.30
CA MET A 505 -5.66 10.39 -0.53
C MET A 505 -5.63 10.97 0.89
N ASP A 506 -4.51 10.86 1.58
CA ASP A 506 -4.33 11.43 2.92
C ASP A 506 -4.51 12.96 2.91
N THR A 507 -4.03 13.64 1.85
CA THR A 507 -4.20 15.10 1.73
C THR A 507 -5.68 15.49 1.59
N LEU A 508 -6.47 14.72 0.81
CA LEU A 508 -7.91 14.96 0.69
C LEU A 508 -8.64 14.77 2.03
N VAL A 509 -8.26 13.73 2.78
CA VAL A 509 -8.79 13.43 4.11
C VAL A 509 -8.40 14.53 5.13
N GLU A 510 -7.15 15.01 5.06
CA GLU A 510 -6.66 16.09 5.93
C GLU A 510 -7.36 17.44 5.65
N GLN A 511 -7.67 17.72 4.37
CA GLN A 511 -8.43 18.91 3.96
C GLN A 511 -9.88 18.89 4.45
N ALA A 512 -10.43 17.71 4.74
CA ALA A 512 -11.72 17.52 5.38
C ALA A 512 -11.63 17.45 6.91
N ASP A 513 -10.56 17.97 7.50
CA ASP A 513 -10.31 18.03 8.95
C ASP A 513 -10.23 16.68 9.67
N PHE A 514 -9.82 15.62 8.99
CA PHE A 514 -9.44 14.37 9.62
C PHE A 514 -7.92 14.23 9.68
N GLU A 515 -7.41 13.56 10.71
CA GLU A 515 -5.99 13.26 10.88
C GLU A 515 -5.77 11.74 10.91
N LYS A 516 -5.01 11.22 9.93
CA LYS A 516 -4.67 9.80 9.87
C LYS A 516 -3.81 9.39 11.07
N CYS A 517 -4.27 8.38 11.83
CA CYS A 517 -3.55 7.85 12.99
C CYS A 517 -3.08 6.39 12.81
N HIS A 518 -3.71 5.62 11.93
CA HIS A 518 -3.33 4.23 11.66
C HIS A 518 -3.55 3.85 10.20
N GLN A 519 -2.79 2.87 9.71
CA GLN A 519 -2.93 2.35 8.36
C GLN A 519 -2.38 0.92 8.28
N VAL A 520 -3.04 0.10 7.49
CA VAL A 520 -2.56 -1.22 7.05
C VAL A 520 -2.67 -1.33 5.54
N ILE A 521 -1.89 -2.23 4.93
CA ILE A 521 -1.91 -2.51 3.50
C ILE A 521 -1.88 -4.03 3.28
N ASP A 522 -2.43 -4.50 2.17
CA ASP A 522 -2.31 -5.91 1.80
C ASP A 522 -0.88 -6.29 1.37
N GLU A 523 -0.58 -7.59 1.37
CA GLU A 523 0.76 -8.11 1.05
C GLU A 523 1.22 -7.83 -0.40
N PHE A 524 0.30 -7.41 -1.29
CA PHE A 524 0.59 -7.09 -2.68
C PHE A 524 0.85 -5.61 -2.91
N GLY A 525 0.53 -4.76 -1.93
CA GLY A 525 0.64 -3.31 -2.01
C GLY A 525 -0.44 -2.67 -2.89
N ILE A 526 -1.65 -3.27 -2.94
CA ILE A 526 -2.76 -2.81 -3.78
C ILE A 526 -3.73 -1.94 -2.98
N PHE A 527 -4.23 -2.43 -1.85
CA PHE A 527 -5.28 -1.78 -1.08
C PHE A 527 -4.80 -1.38 0.31
N THR A 528 -4.92 -0.11 0.62
CA THR A 528 -4.72 0.41 1.98
C THR A 528 -6.04 0.53 2.71
N VAL A 529 -6.00 0.39 4.03
CA VAL A 529 -7.09 0.71 4.94
C VAL A 529 -6.53 1.62 6.02
N SER A 530 -7.11 2.79 6.14
CA SER A 530 -6.63 3.84 7.04
C SER A 530 -7.71 4.22 8.05
N LEU A 531 -7.28 4.60 9.25
CA LEU A 531 -8.09 5.19 10.31
C LEU A 531 -7.65 6.64 10.51
N ALA A 532 -8.62 7.54 10.50
CA ALA A 532 -8.40 8.95 10.80
C ALA A 532 -9.37 9.44 11.88
N VAL A 533 -8.97 10.46 12.60
CA VAL A 533 -9.76 11.09 13.67
C VAL A 533 -10.16 12.48 13.23
N ARG A 534 -11.42 12.85 13.48
CA ARG A 534 -11.92 14.21 13.27
C ARG A 534 -11.22 15.17 14.24
N LYS A 535 -10.57 16.21 13.71
CA LYS A 535 -9.81 17.18 14.51
C LYS A 535 -10.73 17.93 15.46
N GLN A 536 -10.23 18.22 16.66
CA GLN A 536 -10.84 19.13 17.59
C GLN A 536 -10.33 20.54 17.25
N HIS A 537 -11.22 21.42 16.84
CA HIS A 537 -10.89 22.83 16.76
C HIS A 537 -10.98 23.41 18.17
N GLY A 538 -9.81 23.70 18.76
CA GLY A 538 -9.71 24.33 20.07
C GLY A 538 -10.19 25.77 20.04
#